data_5248eb67c49e607f24dc98ee79d83d24
#
_entry.id   5248eb67c49e607f24dc98ee79d83d24
#
_cell.length_a   1.000
_cell.length_b   1.000
_cell.length_c   1.000
_cell.angle_alpha   90.00
_cell.angle_beta   90.00
_cell.angle_gamma   90.00
#
_symmetry.space_group_name_H-M   'P 1'
#
loop_
_entity.id
_entity.type
_entity.pdbx_description
1 polymer ?
#
loop_
_entity_poly.entity_id
_entity_poly.type
_entity_poly.pdbx_seq_one_letter_code
_entity_poly.pdbx_strand_id
1 'polypeptide(L)'
;MNQHPPAGQCIAFFGGSFDPPHRGHLAVAHAARAALALDTVLFAPVGAQPLKPQGTTAGFDDRVEMTRLAVNGIPGFEVSLVDAPKPSAAPNYTLETLLRLRAELAPGGTLFCLMGADSFFGLKRWRRSAEIPFVAPLIVASRPGQPLDDLYAALPLGLTMEAAAGFMPARQAMAAPAFEVSAFQIHNAAGEAAPFFLLPDLYIEISASQIRDLIRGGLRDGIGDESQAASESRLSRQHLLPIPVLDYIRARGLYR
;
A
#
# COMPACT_ATOMS: atom_id res chain seq x y z
N MET A 1 -19.74 -7.61 -13.64
CA MET A 1 -19.99 -6.33 -14.34
C MET A 1 -18.80 -5.44 -14.03
N ASN A 2 -17.88 -5.27 -15.00
CA ASN A 2 -16.80 -4.31 -14.87
C ASN A 2 -17.39 -2.91 -15.04
N GLN A 3 -17.65 -2.23 -13.92
CA GLN A 3 -18.00 -0.83 -13.99
C GLN A 3 -16.68 -0.07 -14.23
N HIS A 4 -16.52 0.52 -15.41
CA HIS A 4 -15.45 1.48 -15.62
C HIS A 4 -15.62 2.65 -14.64
N PRO A 5 -14.52 3.12 -13.98
CA PRO A 5 -14.61 4.27 -13.11
C PRO A 5 -15.15 5.49 -13.88
N PRO A 6 -15.95 6.37 -13.23
CA PRO A 6 -16.49 7.56 -13.87
C PRO A 6 -15.36 8.47 -14.41
N ALA A 7 -15.69 9.24 -15.47
CA ALA A 7 -14.73 10.15 -16.10
C ALA A 7 -14.09 11.11 -15.09
N GLY A 8 -12.77 11.27 -15.14
CA GLY A 8 -12.02 12.14 -14.24
C GLY A 8 -11.75 11.57 -12.85
N GLN A 9 -12.01 10.28 -12.60
CA GLN A 9 -11.76 9.66 -11.31
C GLN A 9 -10.26 9.54 -11.00
N CYS A 10 -9.87 9.87 -9.75
CA CYS A 10 -8.52 9.70 -9.22
C CYS A 10 -8.44 8.44 -8.37
N ILE A 11 -7.66 7.46 -8.82
CA ILE A 11 -7.53 6.14 -8.18
C ILE A 11 -6.10 5.91 -7.74
N ALA A 12 -5.88 5.40 -6.53
CA ALA A 12 -4.59 4.88 -6.11
C ALA A 12 -4.60 3.35 -6.04
N PHE A 13 -3.70 2.70 -6.77
CA PHE A 13 -3.36 1.30 -6.59
C PHE A 13 -2.46 1.16 -5.36
N PHE A 14 -2.88 0.37 -4.39
CA PHE A 14 -2.14 0.03 -3.20
C PHE A 14 -1.91 -1.48 -3.14
N GLY A 15 -0.84 -1.94 -3.79
CA GLY A 15 -0.43 -3.34 -3.80
C GLY A 15 0.32 -3.75 -2.55
N GLY A 16 0.09 -4.96 -2.07
CA GLY A 16 0.77 -5.46 -0.89
C GLY A 16 0.52 -6.92 -0.59
N SER A 17 1.32 -7.49 0.32
CA SER A 17 1.05 -8.85 0.82
C SER A 17 -0.22 -8.88 1.68
N PHE A 18 -0.46 -7.84 2.47
CA PHE A 18 -1.53 -7.75 3.47
C PHE A 18 -1.65 -9.01 4.33
N ASP A 19 -0.53 -9.37 4.99
CA ASP A 19 -0.33 -10.65 5.68
C ASP A 19 0.04 -10.47 7.18
N PRO A 20 -0.87 -9.93 8.01
CA PRO A 20 -2.21 -9.40 7.74
C PRO A 20 -2.23 -7.92 7.32
N PRO A 21 -3.36 -7.42 6.79
CA PRO A 21 -3.62 -5.99 6.72
C PRO A 21 -3.73 -5.43 8.14
N HIS A 22 -3.18 -4.23 8.36
CA HIS A 22 -3.12 -3.61 9.68
C HIS A 22 -3.41 -2.11 9.61
N ARG A 23 -3.58 -1.47 10.77
CA ARG A 23 -3.93 -0.05 10.84
C ARG A 23 -2.91 0.87 10.17
N GLY A 24 -1.66 0.45 10.07
CA GLY A 24 -0.65 1.17 9.28
C GLY A 24 -1.02 1.27 7.80
N HIS A 25 -1.51 0.19 7.20
CA HIS A 25 -1.98 0.25 5.81
C HIS A 25 -3.17 1.20 5.66
N LEU A 26 -4.13 1.16 6.60
CA LEU A 26 -5.28 2.06 6.57
C LEU A 26 -4.87 3.53 6.75
N ALA A 27 -3.92 3.82 7.65
CA ALA A 27 -3.42 5.17 7.87
C ALA A 27 -2.75 5.75 6.62
N VAL A 28 -1.91 4.95 5.94
CA VAL A 28 -1.30 5.33 4.65
C VAL A 28 -2.37 5.65 3.61
N ALA A 29 -3.37 4.78 3.47
CA ALA A 29 -4.45 4.98 2.51
C ALA A 29 -5.32 6.21 2.83
N HIS A 30 -5.63 6.44 4.11
CA HIS A 30 -6.36 7.64 4.56
C HIS A 30 -5.58 8.92 4.27
N ALA A 31 -4.29 8.96 4.62
CA ALA A 31 -3.44 10.10 4.38
C ALA A 31 -3.33 10.42 2.87
N ALA A 32 -3.07 9.40 2.05
CA ALA A 32 -3.01 9.57 0.59
C ALA A 32 -4.32 10.09 0.02
N ARG A 33 -5.46 9.49 0.44
CA ARG A 33 -6.77 9.88 -0.02
C ARG A 33 -7.10 11.32 0.34
N ALA A 34 -6.84 11.71 1.57
CA ALA A 34 -7.10 13.08 2.04
C ALA A 34 -6.15 14.09 1.40
N ALA A 35 -4.84 13.76 1.32
CA ALA A 35 -3.82 14.65 0.78
C ALA A 35 -3.97 14.90 -0.73
N LEU A 36 -4.44 13.95 -1.51
CA LEU A 36 -4.50 14.03 -2.98
C LEU A 36 -5.94 13.98 -3.52
N ALA A 37 -6.96 14.15 -2.67
CA ALA A 37 -8.37 14.09 -3.04
C ALA A 37 -8.72 12.86 -3.91
N LEU A 38 -8.19 11.69 -3.52
CA LEU A 38 -8.45 10.45 -4.25
C LEU A 38 -9.90 10.01 -4.07
N ASP A 39 -10.53 9.63 -5.15
CA ASP A 39 -11.88 9.05 -5.11
C ASP A 39 -11.81 7.64 -4.51
N THR A 40 -10.82 6.83 -4.94
CA THR A 40 -10.70 5.43 -4.51
C THR A 40 -9.25 5.05 -4.24
N VAL A 41 -9.03 4.26 -3.18
CA VAL A 41 -7.79 3.50 -2.95
C VAL A 41 -8.10 2.01 -3.11
N LEU A 42 -7.49 1.38 -4.11
CA LEU A 42 -7.63 -0.04 -4.41
C LEU A 42 -6.60 -0.85 -3.64
N PHE A 43 -7.00 -1.52 -2.58
CA PHE A 43 -6.17 -2.49 -1.87
C PHE A 43 -6.10 -3.77 -2.69
N ALA A 44 -4.92 -4.09 -3.22
CA ALA A 44 -4.70 -5.25 -4.08
C ALA A 44 -3.77 -6.27 -3.42
N PRO A 45 -4.33 -7.30 -2.73
CA PRO A 45 -3.51 -8.40 -2.23
C PRO A 45 -2.80 -9.11 -3.38
N VAL A 46 -1.46 -9.20 -3.30
CA VAL A 46 -0.66 -9.82 -4.35
C VAL A 46 -0.71 -11.35 -4.24
N GLY A 47 -0.91 -12.02 -5.38
CA GLY A 47 -0.93 -13.48 -5.46
C GLY A 47 0.46 -14.08 -5.25
N ALA A 48 1.35 -13.85 -6.20
CA ALA A 48 2.73 -14.35 -6.16
C ALA A 48 3.71 -13.18 -6.27
N GLN A 49 4.45 -12.92 -5.17
CA GLN A 49 5.40 -11.81 -5.09
C GLN A 49 6.81 -12.26 -5.47
N PRO A 50 7.42 -11.71 -6.54
CA PRO A 50 8.72 -12.16 -7.04
C PRO A 50 9.85 -12.09 -6.01
N LEU A 51 9.82 -11.08 -5.14
CA LEU A 51 10.87 -10.82 -4.14
C LEU A 51 10.67 -11.57 -2.81
N LYS A 52 9.62 -12.37 -2.71
CA LYS A 52 9.36 -13.24 -1.54
C LYS A 52 9.19 -14.68 -2.03
N PRO A 53 10.27 -15.39 -2.36
CA PRO A 53 10.19 -16.76 -2.90
C PRO A 53 9.55 -17.75 -1.91
N GLN A 54 9.59 -17.46 -0.60
CA GLN A 54 8.93 -18.26 0.43
C GLN A 54 7.43 -17.95 0.55
N GLY A 55 6.91 -16.98 -0.25
CA GLY A 55 5.51 -16.59 -0.25
C GLY A 55 5.09 -15.78 0.97
N THR A 56 3.80 -15.89 1.27
CA THR A 56 3.12 -15.30 2.42
C THR A 56 2.79 -16.38 3.45
N THR A 57 2.56 -15.99 4.71
CA THR A 57 2.21 -16.96 5.77
C THR A 57 0.75 -17.40 5.62
N ALA A 58 -0.17 -16.44 5.41
CA ALA A 58 -1.56 -16.76 5.14
C ALA A 58 -1.80 -16.98 3.63
N GLY A 59 -2.74 -17.86 3.29
CA GLY A 59 -3.18 -18.11 1.93
C GLY A 59 -3.75 -16.85 1.25
N PHE A 60 -3.83 -16.87 -0.08
CA PHE A 60 -4.33 -15.70 -0.82
C PHE A 60 -5.75 -15.33 -0.41
N ASP A 61 -6.66 -16.31 -0.34
CA ASP A 61 -8.06 -16.08 -0.01
C ASP A 61 -8.24 -15.52 1.40
N ASP A 62 -7.47 -16.01 2.38
CA ASP A 62 -7.48 -15.47 3.74
C ASP A 62 -7.01 -14.02 3.77
N ARG A 63 -5.97 -13.67 2.98
CA ARG A 63 -5.46 -12.29 2.90
C ARG A 63 -6.46 -11.35 2.22
N VAL A 64 -7.15 -11.82 1.20
CA VAL A 64 -8.24 -11.07 0.55
C VAL A 64 -9.37 -10.82 1.54
N GLU A 65 -9.79 -11.84 2.28
CA GLU A 65 -10.89 -11.69 3.23
C GLU A 65 -10.51 -10.78 4.39
N MET A 66 -9.31 -10.93 4.96
CA MET A 66 -8.80 -10.00 5.97
C MET A 66 -8.76 -8.56 5.45
N THR A 67 -8.39 -8.36 4.17
CA THR A 67 -8.35 -7.02 3.57
C THR A 67 -9.76 -6.46 3.38
N ARG A 68 -10.74 -7.28 2.98
CA ARG A 68 -12.16 -6.88 2.92
C ARG A 68 -12.67 -6.44 4.29
N LEU A 69 -12.40 -7.24 5.32
CA LEU A 69 -12.77 -6.90 6.70
C LEU A 69 -12.11 -5.61 7.19
N ALA A 70 -10.84 -5.38 6.78
CA ALA A 70 -10.10 -4.18 7.19
C ALA A 70 -10.68 -2.89 6.58
N VAL A 71 -11.18 -2.94 5.34
CA VAL A 71 -11.67 -1.75 4.62
C VAL A 71 -13.19 -1.63 4.63
N ASN A 72 -13.90 -2.60 5.19
CA ASN A 72 -15.35 -2.62 5.21
C ASN A 72 -15.95 -1.37 5.84
N GLY A 73 -16.88 -0.72 5.13
CA GLY A 73 -17.55 0.48 5.60
C GLY A 73 -16.71 1.76 5.53
N ILE A 74 -15.49 1.71 5.00
CA ILE A 74 -14.64 2.92 4.81
C ILE A 74 -14.88 3.48 3.41
N PRO A 75 -15.49 4.67 3.27
CA PRO A 75 -15.76 5.26 1.97
C PRO A 75 -14.49 5.47 1.14
N GLY A 76 -14.52 5.06 -0.12
CA GLY A 76 -13.40 5.20 -1.05
C GLY A 76 -12.28 4.18 -0.86
N PHE A 77 -12.46 3.14 -0.02
CA PHE A 77 -11.54 2.01 0.07
C PHE A 77 -12.20 0.77 -0.51
N GLU A 78 -11.50 0.13 -1.43
CA GLU A 78 -11.99 -1.05 -2.14
C GLU A 78 -10.93 -2.14 -2.22
N VAL A 79 -11.35 -3.41 -2.24
CA VAL A 79 -10.45 -4.53 -2.49
C VAL A 79 -10.50 -4.91 -3.96
N SER A 80 -9.33 -4.95 -4.59
CA SER A 80 -9.17 -5.36 -5.97
C SER A 80 -8.46 -6.70 -6.07
N LEU A 81 -8.95 -7.58 -6.94
CA LEU A 81 -8.33 -8.86 -7.27
C LEU A 81 -7.42 -8.77 -8.50
N VAL A 82 -7.06 -7.55 -8.94
CA VAL A 82 -6.22 -7.31 -10.13
C VAL A 82 -4.86 -8.02 -10.04
N ASP A 83 -4.36 -8.23 -8.82
CA ASP A 83 -3.10 -8.95 -8.53
C ASP A 83 -3.32 -10.38 -8.00
N ALA A 84 -4.49 -10.97 -8.24
CA ALA A 84 -4.76 -12.38 -7.89
C ALA A 84 -3.72 -13.33 -8.50
N PRO A 85 -3.53 -14.53 -7.92
CA PRO A 85 -2.64 -15.54 -8.49
C PRO A 85 -3.01 -15.84 -9.94
N LYS A 86 -1.99 -15.87 -10.81
CA LYS A 86 -2.19 -16.21 -12.22
C LYS A 86 -2.34 -17.71 -12.40
N PRO A 87 -3.18 -18.21 -13.34
CA PRO A 87 -3.31 -19.64 -13.62
C PRO A 87 -1.97 -20.31 -13.99
N SER A 88 -1.06 -19.54 -14.60
CA SER A 88 0.29 -20.00 -14.96
C SER A 88 1.25 -20.07 -13.78
N ALA A 89 0.83 -19.75 -12.55
CA ALA A 89 1.67 -19.55 -11.38
C ALA A 89 2.81 -18.51 -11.58
N ALA A 90 2.75 -17.73 -12.64
CA ALA A 90 3.73 -16.67 -12.89
C ALA A 90 3.61 -15.55 -11.85
N PRO A 91 4.72 -14.92 -11.46
CA PRO A 91 4.71 -13.80 -10.53
C PRO A 91 3.86 -12.62 -11.03
N ASN A 92 3.30 -11.87 -10.08
CA ASN A 92 2.65 -10.60 -10.34
C ASN A 92 3.71 -9.49 -10.34
N TYR A 93 3.75 -8.70 -11.41
CA TYR A 93 4.65 -7.56 -11.53
C TYR A 93 3.84 -6.26 -11.52
N THR A 94 4.18 -5.35 -10.64
CA THR A 94 3.45 -4.09 -10.43
C THR A 94 3.26 -3.29 -11.72
N LEU A 95 4.28 -3.18 -12.57
CA LEU A 95 4.16 -2.46 -13.84
C LEU A 95 3.05 -3.05 -14.73
N GLU A 96 2.98 -4.39 -14.84
CA GLU A 96 1.96 -5.05 -15.66
C GLU A 96 0.55 -4.79 -15.12
N THR A 97 0.42 -4.77 -13.79
CA THR A 97 -0.83 -4.45 -13.11
C THR A 97 -1.26 -3.01 -13.33
N LEU A 98 -0.34 -2.07 -13.19
CA LEU A 98 -0.60 -0.64 -13.43
C LEU A 98 -0.97 -0.37 -14.90
N LEU A 99 -0.31 -1.03 -15.86
CA LEU A 99 -0.66 -0.90 -17.29
C LEU A 99 -2.08 -1.39 -17.57
N ARG A 100 -2.51 -2.51 -16.96
CA ARG A 100 -3.89 -3.00 -17.07
C ARG A 100 -4.89 -2.01 -16.46
N LEU A 101 -4.65 -1.58 -15.23
CA LEU A 101 -5.53 -0.60 -14.55
C LEU A 101 -5.63 0.71 -15.34
N ARG A 102 -4.51 1.20 -15.88
CA ARG A 102 -4.49 2.42 -16.70
C ARG A 102 -5.31 2.26 -17.99
N ALA A 103 -5.26 1.08 -18.62
CA ALA A 103 -6.04 0.81 -19.83
C ALA A 103 -7.56 0.70 -19.55
N GLU A 104 -7.94 0.38 -18.31
CA GLU A 104 -9.34 0.27 -17.88
C GLU A 104 -9.92 1.60 -17.37
N LEU A 105 -9.08 2.63 -17.18
CA LEU A 105 -9.55 3.95 -16.73
C LEU A 105 -10.39 4.65 -17.81
N ALA A 106 -11.47 5.27 -17.35
CA ALA A 106 -12.24 6.16 -18.22
C ALA A 106 -11.40 7.38 -18.65
N PRO A 107 -11.74 8.02 -19.79
CA PRO A 107 -11.05 9.23 -20.23
C PRO A 107 -10.99 10.31 -19.15
N GLY A 108 -9.80 10.88 -18.94
CA GLY A 108 -9.55 11.89 -17.89
C GLY A 108 -9.33 11.30 -16.49
N GLY A 109 -9.40 9.98 -16.31
CA GLY A 109 -9.03 9.33 -15.06
C GLY A 109 -7.53 9.36 -14.79
N THR A 110 -7.15 9.41 -13.53
CA THR A 110 -5.75 9.40 -13.07
C THR A 110 -5.51 8.21 -12.16
N LEU A 111 -4.45 7.44 -12.48
CA LEU A 111 -3.99 6.32 -11.66
C LEU A 111 -2.72 6.73 -10.92
N PHE A 112 -2.67 6.46 -9.63
CA PHE A 112 -1.47 6.59 -8.79
C PHE A 112 -1.01 5.22 -8.30
N CYS A 113 0.29 5.09 -8.00
CA CYS A 113 0.85 3.94 -7.29
C CYS A 113 1.20 4.35 -5.87
N LEU A 114 0.41 3.89 -4.90
CA LEU A 114 0.61 4.16 -3.47
C LEU A 114 1.49 3.08 -2.84
N MET A 115 2.49 3.49 -2.09
CA MET A 115 3.37 2.57 -1.36
C MET A 115 3.94 3.18 -0.09
N GLY A 116 4.34 2.34 0.86
CA GLY A 116 5.15 2.76 2.01
C GLY A 116 6.63 2.89 1.63
N ALA A 117 7.41 3.61 2.45
CA ALA A 117 8.84 3.84 2.25
C ALA A 117 9.63 2.52 2.05
N ASP A 118 9.33 1.47 2.81
CA ASP A 118 10.02 0.17 2.68
C ASP A 118 9.90 -0.43 1.27
N SER A 119 8.72 -0.28 0.65
CA SER A 119 8.48 -0.72 -0.72
C SER A 119 9.25 0.16 -1.72
N PHE A 120 9.28 1.48 -1.48
CA PHE A 120 10.02 2.42 -2.29
C PHE A 120 11.53 2.17 -2.24
N PHE A 121 12.11 1.90 -1.06
CA PHE A 121 13.53 1.51 -0.93
C PHE A 121 13.85 0.20 -1.64
N GLY A 122 12.87 -0.69 -1.78
CA GLY A 122 12.97 -1.92 -2.56
C GLY A 122 12.73 -1.75 -4.06
N LEU A 123 12.28 -0.58 -4.53
CA LEU A 123 11.79 -0.35 -5.88
C LEU A 123 12.84 -0.66 -6.97
N LYS A 124 14.12 -0.36 -6.71
CA LYS A 124 15.22 -0.68 -7.63
C LYS A 124 15.27 -2.16 -8.06
N ARG A 125 14.78 -3.07 -7.23
CA ARG A 125 14.76 -4.52 -7.49
C ARG A 125 13.52 -4.97 -8.24
N TRP A 126 12.56 -4.07 -8.47
CA TRP A 126 11.34 -4.42 -9.18
C TRP A 126 11.59 -4.46 -10.68
N ARG A 127 10.89 -5.35 -11.35
CA ARG A 127 11.01 -5.50 -12.80
C ARG A 127 10.58 -4.21 -13.51
N ARG A 128 11.48 -3.65 -14.33
CA ARG A 128 11.22 -2.41 -15.09
C ARG A 128 10.78 -1.25 -14.20
N SER A 129 11.38 -1.12 -13.03
CA SER A 129 10.96 -0.16 -12.01
C SER A 129 11.04 1.30 -12.46
N ALA A 130 11.98 1.62 -13.35
CA ALA A 130 12.13 2.97 -13.86
C ALA A 130 10.94 3.47 -14.71
N GLU A 131 10.09 2.56 -15.19
CA GLU A 131 8.91 2.92 -15.98
C GLU A 131 7.66 3.18 -15.12
N ILE A 132 7.65 2.65 -13.89
CA ILE A 132 6.48 2.72 -13.00
C ILE A 132 5.98 4.16 -12.80
N PRO A 133 6.85 5.16 -12.48
CA PRO A 133 6.39 6.53 -12.24
C PRO A 133 5.68 7.17 -13.44
N PHE A 134 6.03 6.77 -14.66
CA PHE A 134 5.46 7.31 -15.91
C PHE A 134 4.16 6.62 -16.32
N VAL A 135 3.87 5.45 -15.76
CA VAL A 135 2.57 4.77 -15.90
C VAL A 135 1.59 5.24 -14.83
N ALA A 136 2.06 5.37 -13.58
CA ALA A 136 1.28 5.82 -12.44
C ALA A 136 2.19 6.63 -11.51
N PRO A 137 1.98 7.95 -11.37
CA PRO A 137 2.71 8.77 -10.40
C PRO A 137 2.75 8.13 -9.02
N LEU A 138 3.91 8.24 -8.36
CA LEU A 138 4.13 7.60 -7.07
C LEU A 138 3.59 8.46 -5.93
N ILE A 139 2.92 7.81 -4.99
CA ILE A 139 2.63 8.35 -3.66
C ILE A 139 3.39 7.50 -2.65
N VAL A 140 4.35 8.11 -1.96
CA VAL A 140 5.19 7.40 -0.98
C VAL A 140 4.91 7.92 0.42
N ALA A 141 4.53 7.01 1.31
CA ALA A 141 4.37 7.32 2.73
C ALA A 141 5.70 7.11 3.45
N SER A 142 6.34 8.19 3.93
CA SER A 142 7.59 8.11 4.67
C SER A 142 7.36 7.84 6.15
N ARG A 143 8.42 7.37 6.82
CA ARG A 143 8.46 7.27 8.28
C ARG A 143 8.93 8.59 8.87
N PRO A 144 8.56 8.91 10.12
CA PRO A 144 9.06 10.09 10.80
C PRO A 144 10.59 10.15 10.80
N GLY A 145 11.13 11.32 10.51
CA GLY A 145 12.59 11.55 10.49
C GLY A 145 13.34 10.87 9.35
N GLN A 146 12.64 10.38 8.30
CA GLN A 146 13.28 9.80 7.12
C GLN A 146 13.98 10.88 6.31
N PRO A 147 15.32 10.83 6.13
CA PRO A 147 16.02 11.82 5.32
C PRO A 147 15.58 11.78 3.86
N LEU A 148 15.43 12.97 3.24
CA LEU A 148 15.14 13.07 1.81
C LEU A 148 16.24 12.45 0.94
N ASP A 149 17.51 12.55 1.35
CA ASP A 149 18.65 11.97 0.65
C ASP A 149 18.51 10.45 0.47
N ASP A 150 17.92 9.75 1.45
CA ASP A 150 17.65 8.32 1.33
C ASP A 150 16.64 8.03 0.23
N LEU A 151 15.65 8.91 0.03
CA LEU A 151 14.66 8.79 -1.05
C LEU A 151 15.30 9.02 -2.42
N TYR A 152 16.15 10.05 -2.55
CA TYR A 152 16.93 10.27 -3.78
C TYR A 152 17.81 9.06 -4.11
N ALA A 153 18.52 8.54 -3.10
CA ALA A 153 19.36 7.36 -3.26
C ALA A 153 18.56 6.09 -3.59
N ALA A 154 17.26 6.02 -3.28
CA ALA A 154 16.41 4.87 -3.55
C ALA A 154 15.78 4.85 -4.95
N LEU A 155 15.89 5.91 -5.72
CA LEU A 155 15.35 5.97 -7.09
C LEU A 155 15.92 4.86 -7.98
N PRO A 156 15.12 4.24 -8.84
CA PRO A 156 15.61 3.36 -9.90
C PRO A 156 16.69 4.01 -10.75
N LEU A 157 17.62 3.19 -11.25
CA LEU A 157 18.73 3.66 -12.08
C LEU A 157 18.21 4.42 -13.31
N GLY A 158 18.84 5.55 -13.62
CA GLY A 158 18.47 6.40 -14.74
C GLY A 158 17.33 7.39 -14.46
N LEU A 159 16.83 7.42 -13.23
CA LEU A 159 15.87 8.43 -12.78
C LEU A 159 16.55 9.47 -11.89
N THR A 160 16.11 10.71 -12.02
CA THR A 160 16.44 11.83 -11.13
C THR A 160 15.15 12.40 -10.56
N MET A 161 15.24 13.11 -9.43
CA MET A 161 14.09 13.74 -8.80
C MET A 161 14.48 15.14 -8.34
N GLU A 162 13.58 16.09 -8.51
CA GLU A 162 13.75 17.46 -8.04
C GLU A 162 12.48 17.95 -7.34
N ALA A 163 12.62 18.92 -6.44
CA ALA A 163 11.48 19.52 -5.76
C ALA A 163 10.61 20.29 -6.78
N ALA A 164 9.32 20.06 -6.76
CA ALA A 164 8.35 20.72 -7.63
C ALA A 164 7.50 21.69 -6.81
N ALA A 165 8.03 22.89 -6.55
CA ALA A 165 7.30 23.89 -5.80
C ALA A 165 5.98 24.26 -6.53
N GLY A 166 4.86 24.18 -5.80
CA GLY A 166 3.54 24.56 -6.30
C GLY A 166 2.84 23.54 -7.20
N PHE A 167 3.43 22.37 -7.42
CA PHE A 167 2.74 21.31 -8.15
C PHE A 167 1.80 20.55 -7.22
N MET A 168 0.49 20.82 -7.36
CA MET A 168 -0.57 20.11 -6.67
C MET A 168 -1.59 19.62 -7.71
N PRO A 169 -2.18 18.43 -7.55
CA PRO A 169 -3.27 18.01 -8.42
C PRO A 169 -4.39 19.05 -8.43
N ALA A 170 -4.94 19.37 -9.59
CA ALA A 170 -5.92 20.45 -9.79
C ALA A 170 -7.14 20.38 -8.85
N ARG A 171 -7.50 19.19 -8.37
CA ARG A 171 -8.59 19.00 -7.40
C ARG A 171 -8.27 19.48 -5.99
N GLN A 172 -7.01 19.60 -5.64
CA GLN A 172 -6.56 19.95 -4.28
C GLN A 172 -6.50 21.45 -4.01
N ALA A 173 -6.51 22.26 -5.07
CA ALA A 173 -6.51 23.73 -4.95
C ALA A 173 -7.75 24.30 -4.24
N MET A 174 -8.76 23.49 -3.95
CA MET A 174 -10.04 23.93 -3.38
C MET A 174 -10.22 23.64 -1.87
N ALA A 175 -9.33 22.86 -1.23
CA ALA A 175 -9.42 22.58 0.21
C ALA A 175 -8.01 22.52 0.82
N ALA A 176 -7.81 23.10 2.01
CA ALA A 176 -6.58 22.93 2.76
C ALA A 176 -6.38 21.42 3.05
N PRO A 177 -5.25 20.81 2.66
CA PRO A 177 -5.03 19.39 2.89
C PRO A 177 -5.00 19.09 4.38
N ALA A 178 -5.71 18.04 4.80
CA ALA A 178 -5.68 17.56 6.19
C ALA A 178 -4.33 16.92 6.57
N PHE A 179 -3.48 16.63 5.57
CA PHE A 179 -2.14 16.09 5.71
C PHE A 179 -1.17 16.88 4.85
N GLU A 180 0.03 17.10 5.37
CA GLU A 180 1.12 17.68 4.60
C GLU A 180 1.53 16.75 3.46
N VAL A 181 1.83 17.31 2.29
CA VAL A 181 2.35 16.58 1.14
C VAL A 181 3.45 17.40 0.49
N SER A 182 4.59 16.78 0.27
CA SER A 182 5.68 17.37 -0.52
C SER A 182 5.62 16.83 -1.94
N ALA A 183 5.67 17.73 -2.92
CA ALA A 183 5.63 17.37 -4.33
C ALA A 183 7.03 17.47 -4.96
N PHE A 184 7.34 16.48 -5.77
CA PHE A 184 8.57 16.38 -6.55
C PHE A 184 8.23 16.00 -7.99
N GLN A 185 9.22 16.12 -8.86
CA GLN A 185 9.14 15.66 -10.23
C GLN A 185 10.26 14.66 -10.51
N ILE A 186 9.90 13.48 -10.99
CA ILE A 186 10.86 12.45 -11.43
C ILE A 186 11.08 12.63 -12.92
N HIS A 187 12.33 12.59 -13.35
CA HIS A 187 12.74 12.66 -14.75
C HIS A 187 13.51 11.40 -15.16
N ASN A 188 13.34 11.00 -16.41
CA ASN A 188 14.16 9.97 -17.05
C ASN A 188 15.12 10.57 -18.08
N ALA A 189 16.04 9.74 -18.60
CA ALA A 189 17.01 10.15 -19.59
C ALA A 189 16.40 10.58 -20.95
N ALA A 190 15.15 10.22 -21.22
CA ALA A 190 14.41 10.63 -22.42
C ALA A 190 13.75 12.02 -22.27
N GLY A 191 13.87 12.66 -21.10
CA GLY A 191 13.25 13.95 -20.81
C GLY A 191 11.78 13.87 -20.42
N GLU A 192 11.24 12.66 -20.20
CA GLU A 192 9.90 12.52 -19.66
C GLU A 192 9.89 12.89 -18.17
N ALA A 193 8.80 13.49 -17.71
CA ALA A 193 8.59 13.91 -16.34
C ALA A 193 7.34 13.27 -15.74
N ALA A 194 7.41 12.86 -14.49
CA ALA A 194 6.28 12.31 -13.74
C ALA A 194 6.21 12.88 -12.32
N PRO A 195 5.01 13.19 -11.82
CA PRO A 195 4.85 13.64 -10.43
C PRO A 195 5.23 12.56 -9.42
N PHE A 196 5.76 13.01 -8.30
CA PHE A 196 6.03 12.18 -7.13
C PHE A 196 5.52 12.92 -5.89
N PHE A 197 4.77 12.25 -5.05
CA PHE A 197 4.19 12.80 -3.84
C PHE A 197 4.72 12.08 -2.61
N LEU A 198 5.30 12.84 -1.69
CA LEU A 198 5.74 12.34 -0.40
C LEU A 198 4.73 12.76 0.66
N LEU A 199 4.21 11.79 1.40
CA LEU A 199 3.45 11.98 2.61
C LEU A 199 4.43 11.85 3.79
N PRO A 200 4.89 12.96 4.38
CA PRO A 200 5.87 12.94 5.45
C PRO A 200 5.24 12.46 6.76
N ASP A 201 6.10 11.99 7.67
CA ASP A 201 5.83 11.80 9.08
C ASP A 201 4.60 10.96 9.45
N LEU A 202 4.24 10.00 8.59
CA LEU A 202 3.23 9.03 8.99
C LEU A 202 3.81 8.09 10.04
N TYR A 203 3.42 8.32 11.31
CA TYR A 203 3.85 7.52 12.45
C TYR A 203 3.22 6.13 12.40
N ILE A 204 3.90 5.18 11.74
CA ILE A 204 3.42 3.81 11.58
C ILE A 204 4.53 2.86 11.98
N GLU A 205 4.69 2.65 13.28
CA GLU A 205 5.67 1.70 13.85
C GLU A 205 5.16 0.24 13.83
N ILE A 206 4.38 -0.14 12.82
CA ILE A 206 3.78 -1.47 12.77
C ILE A 206 4.17 -2.17 11.49
N SER A 207 4.73 -3.38 11.61
CA SER A 207 4.90 -4.27 10.47
C SER A 207 4.05 -5.54 10.61
N ALA A 208 3.63 -6.10 9.49
CA ALA A 208 2.92 -7.38 9.48
C ALA A 208 3.74 -8.50 10.14
N SER A 209 5.08 -8.47 10.03
CA SER A 209 5.96 -9.44 10.70
C SER A 209 5.88 -9.34 12.22
N GLN A 210 5.98 -8.13 12.77
CA GLN A 210 5.81 -7.92 14.22
C GLN A 210 4.44 -8.40 14.72
N ILE A 211 3.37 -8.16 13.96
CA ILE A 211 2.03 -8.64 14.30
C ILE A 211 2.00 -10.18 14.33
N ARG A 212 2.56 -10.85 13.31
CA ARG A 212 2.62 -12.32 13.29
C ARG A 212 3.45 -12.88 14.44
N ASP A 213 4.54 -12.22 14.80
CA ASP A 213 5.40 -12.64 15.92
C ASP A 213 4.70 -12.46 17.27
N LEU A 214 3.92 -11.38 17.44
CA LEU A 214 3.07 -11.19 18.63
C LEU A 214 1.99 -12.27 18.75
N ILE A 215 1.38 -12.68 17.63
CA ILE A 215 0.40 -13.76 17.62
C ILE A 215 1.06 -15.10 18.00
N ARG A 216 2.24 -15.42 17.44
CA ARG A 216 3.00 -16.65 17.77
C ARG A 216 3.53 -16.64 19.20
N GLY A 217 4.01 -15.50 19.69
CA GLY A 217 4.55 -15.35 21.05
C GLY A 217 3.50 -15.64 22.10
N GLY A 218 2.28 -15.17 21.92
CA GLY A 218 1.16 -15.49 22.80
C GLY A 218 0.80 -16.97 22.89
N LEU A 219 1.31 -17.78 21.96
CA LEU A 219 1.12 -19.24 21.94
C LEU A 219 2.30 -20.01 22.55
N ARG A 220 3.52 -19.43 22.53
CA ARG A 220 4.74 -20.08 23.06
C ARG A 220 4.85 -19.97 24.58
N ASP A 221 4.37 -18.90 25.15
CA ASP A 221 4.33 -18.70 26.62
C ASP A 221 3.18 -19.49 27.29
N GLY A 222 2.51 -20.34 26.49
CA GLY A 222 1.32 -21.08 26.81
C GLY A 222 1.51 -22.24 27.78
N ILE A 223 1.60 -21.90 29.04
CA ILE A 223 1.08 -22.69 30.13
C ILE A 223 0.07 -21.76 30.85
N GLY A 224 -1.11 -21.57 30.23
CA GLY A 224 -2.21 -20.85 30.82
C GLY A 224 -2.94 -19.90 29.85
N ASP A 225 -4.24 -19.87 29.97
CA ASP A 225 -5.20 -19.01 29.26
C ASP A 225 -4.84 -17.49 29.35
N GLU A 226 -4.04 -17.12 30.37
CA GLU A 226 -3.62 -15.73 30.63
C GLU A 226 -2.63 -15.17 29.62
N SER A 227 -1.76 -15.97 29.00
CA SER A 227 -0.75 -15.48 28.07
C SER A 227 -1.34 -15.14 26.69
N GLN A 228 -2.32 -15.92 26.26
CA GLN A 228 -3.06 -15.67 25.04
C GLN A 228 -3.91 -14.40 25.17
N ALA A 229 -4.62 -14.26 26.30
CA ALA A 229 -5.39 -13.07 26.63
C ALA A 229 -4.52 -11.80 26.73
N ALA A 230 -3.28 -11.91 27.23
CA ALA A 230 -2.34 -10.79 27.33
C ALA A 230 -1.83 -10.34 25.94
N SER A 231 -1.52 -11.27 25.04
CA SER A 231 -1.08 -10.96 23.67
C SER A 231 -2.22 -10.38 22.85
N GLU A 232 -3.40 -10.93 22.96
CA GLU A 232 -4.62 -10.42 22.33
C GLU A 232 -4.99 -9.03 22.83
N SER A 233 -4.83 -8.80 24.15
CA SER A 233 -5.01 -7.49 24.75
C SER A 233 -3.97 -6.47 24.23
N ARG A 234 -2.73 -6.88 23.94
CA ARG A 234 -1.73 -6.00 23.30
C ARG A 234 -2.10 -5.67 21.86
N LEU A 235 -2.47 -6.65 21.04
CA LEU A 235 -2.91 -6.43 19.64
C LEU A 235 -4.13 -5.52 19.56
N SER A 236 -5.08 -5.67 20.49
CA SER A 236 -6.28 -4.84 20.59
C SER A 236 -6.01 -3.49 21.26
N ARG A 237 -5.27 -3.45 22.39
CA ARG A 237 -4.96 -2.22 23.14
C ARG A 237 -4.00 -1.30 22.41
N GLN A 238 -3.05 -1.84 21.64
CA GLN A 238 -2.17 -1.05 20.80
C GLN A 238 -2.82 -0.66 19.47
N HIS A 239 -4.09 -1.04 19.27
CA HIS A 239 -4.82 -0.74 18.04
C HIS A 239 -4.07 -1.13 16.75
N LEU A 240 -3.34 -2.26 16.77
CA LEU A 240 -2.52 -2.67 15.62
C LEU A 240 -3.36 -3.23 14.47
N LEU A 241 -4.42 -3.97 14.80
CA LEU A 241 -5.34 -4.58 13.84
C LEU A 241 -6.76 -4.01 13.98
N PRO A 242 -7.51 -3.91 12.88
CA PRO A 242 -8.98 -3.79 12.96
C PRO A 242 -9.56 -5.02 13.69
N ILE A 243 -10.55 -4.80 14.57
CA ILE A 243 -11.19 -5.89 15.33
C ILE A 243 -11.70 -7.03 14.45
N PRO A 244 -12.41 -6.77 13.32
CA PRO A 244 -12.88 -7.85 12.44
C PRO A 244 -11.75 -8.71 11.86
N VAL A 245 -10.58 -8.11 11.60
CA VAL A 245 -9.39 -8.84 11.12
C VAL A 245 -8.83 -9.75 12.22
N LEU A 246 -8.75 -9.24 13.44
CA LEU A 246 -8.28 -10.03 14.59
C LEU A 246 -9.20 -11.22 14.86
N ASP A 247 -10.51 -11.01 14.82
CA ASP A 247 -11.50 -12.06 15.02
C ASP A 247 -11.43 -13.13 13.91
N TYR A 248 -11.21 -12.72 12.66
CA TYR A 248 -10.99 -13.65 11.56
C TYR A 248 -9.72 -14.49 11.76
N ILE A 249 -8.60 -13.86 12.12
CA ILE A 249 -7.33 -14.56 12.42
C ILE A 249 -7.54 -15.62 13.48
N ARG A 250 -8.28 -15.32 14.54
CA ARG A 250 -8.60 -16.25 15.63
C ARG A 250 -9.45 -17.41 15.14
N ALA A 251 -10.56 -17.11 14.47
CA ALA A 251 -11.51 -18.11 13.97
C ALA A 251 -10.85 -19.09 12.99
N ARG A 252 -9.92 -18.59 12.18
CA ARG A 252 -9.21 -19.40 11.17
C ARG A 252 -7.90 -20.02 11.70
N GLY A 253 -7.49 -19.68 12.93
CA GLY A 253 -6.24 -20.17 13.51
C GLY A 253 -4.98 -19.76 12.73
N LEU A 254 -5.00 -18.57 12.08
CA LEU A 254 -3.88 -18.08 11.29
C LEU A 254 -2.71 -17.62 12.16
N TYR A 255 -1.49 -17.77 11.65
CA TYR A 255 -0.22 -17.32 12.26
C TYR A 255 0.17 -18.04 13.55
N ARG A 256 -0.39 -19.23 13.81
CA ARG A 256 -0.05 -20.09 14.96
C ARG A 256 1.24 -20.86 14.74
#